data_e2d19967de62d5b39d017927c3908724
#
_entry.id   e2d19967de62d5b39d017927c3908724
#
_cell.length_a   1.000
_cell.length_b   1.000
_cell.length_c   1.000
_cell.angle_alpha   90.00
_cell.angle_beta   90.00
_cell.angle_gamma   90.00
#
_symmetry.space_group_name_H-M   'P 1'
#
loop_
_entity.id
_entity.type
_entity.pdbx_description
1 polymer ?
#
loop_
_entity_poly.entity_id
_entity_poly.type
_entity_poly.pdbx_seq_one_letter_code
_entity_poly.pdbx_strand_id
1 'polypeptide(L)'
;MKEHESGFSQGLRLISLLLFMCAPVVAQHSGGLGGNWNTPVGGTITSIIVDRYVRSSAKQSAAKHSNARSASGSPSSAARAGDASVRFRSTGTQLKTREIADLISPGNAQVFTLLTSLLQEFDKETQKLGKPNDLTMALSFFLATNASIYHDTGVPGDPQMLELRDTIAKALVEGNGLDGVTDRQKQEMYEALVLYTGLALVTYEEGKQGNAESLKTAQQLAGMNLLAVTGVSPDKINFTDQGLSIEAEPVAATARGMQSSTDPTGLQNAPPASIHAGKLVLEFEGNEVRANQIYGGKRIRVNGTVNSIDILKDGRITLTFHSPAGGYAQTRCYFNKSQSSRLAELSGGQQAIVEGTVRGLSGGLDGRGYVELENCIVP
;
A
#
# COMPACT_ATOMS: atom_id res chain seq x y z
N MET A 1 24.24 -7.18 27.87
CA MET A 1 23.63 -5.94 27.37
C MET A 1 22.14 -6.15 27.41
N LYS A 2 21.38 -5.41 28.26
CA LYS A 2 19.92 -5.44 28.24
C LYS A 2 19.51 -4.58 27.04
N GLU A 3 18.93 -5.19 26.00
CA GLU A 3 18.27 -4.47 24.93
C GLU A 3 17.17 -3.60 25.54
N HIS A 4 17.28 -2.30 25.38
CA HIS A 4 16.23 -1.37 25.70
C HIS A 4 15.14 -1.56 24.62
N GLU A 5 14.17 -2.43 24.91
CA GLU A 5 12.98 -2.53 24.07
C GLU A 5 12.31 -1.16 24.00
N SER A 6 12.00 -0.71 22.79
CA SER A 6 11.38 0.58 22.56
C SER A 6 10.00 0.67 23.20
N GLY A 7 9.63 1.84 23.74
CA GLY A 7 8.34 2.06 24.40
C GLY A 7 7.15 1.76 23.51
N PHE A 8 7.28 2.01 22.21
CA PHE A 8 6.27 1.74 21.18
C PHE A 8 5.99 0.24 21.02
N SER A 9 7.05 -0.57 21.00
CA SER A 9 6.96 -2.03 20.94
C SER A 9 6.31 -2.62 22.19
N GLN A 10 6.58 -2.08 23.39
CA GLN A 10 6.03 -2.58 24.65
C GLN A 10 4.54 -2.25 24.81
N GLY A 11 4.09 -1.06 24.44
CA GLY A 11 2.67 -0.68 24.50
C GLY A 11 1.80 -1.54 23.58
N LEU A 12 2.27 -1.81 22.38
CA LEU A 12 1.58 -2.65 21.40
C LEU A 12 1.60 -4.15 21.77
N ARG A 13 2.64 -4.65 22.44
CA ARG A 13 2.70 -6.03 22.97
C ARG A 13 1.69 -6.30 24.07
N LEU A 14 1.35 -5.30 24.90
CA LEU A 14 0.29 -5.43 25.92
C LEU A 14 -1.10 -5.63 25.28
N ILE A 15 -1.35 -5.05 24.10
CA ILE A 15 -2.58 -5.27 23.35
C ILE A 15 -2.62 -6.69 22.76
N SER A 16 -1.46 -7.23 22.35
CA SER A 16 -1.34 -8.62 21.85
C SER A 16 -1.84 -9.65 22.87
N LEU A 17 -1.64 -9.41 24.16
CA LEU A 17 -2.10 -10.31 25.24
C LEU A 17 -3.63 -10.32 25.38
N LEU A 18 -4.30 -9.21 25.11
CA LEU A 18 -5.77 -9.09 25.14
C LEU A 18 -6.43 -9.72 23.90
N LEU A 19 -5.66 -9.98 22.85
CA LEU A 19 -6.12 -10.42 21.52
C LEU A 19 -6.23 -11.93 21.35
N PHE A 20 -5.68 -12.71 22.25
CA PHE A 20 -5.73 -14.18 22.19
C PHE A 20 -7.16 -14.75 22.05
N MET A 21 -8.18 -13.93 22.29
CA MET A 21 -9.58 -14.31 22.18
C MET A 21 -10.25 -13.95 20.84
N CYS A 22 -9.59 -13.14 19.96
CA CYS A 22 -10.21 -12.62 18.73
C CYS A 22 -9.53 -13.07 17.43
N ALA A 23 -8.41 -13.76 17.49
CA ALA A 23 -7.56 -14.14 16.36
C ALA A 23 -8.27 -14.88 15.20
N PRO A 24 -9.22 -15.80 15.41
CA PRO A 24 -9.84 -16.52 14.30
C PRO A 24 -10.75 -15.66 13.40
N VAL A 25 -11.15 -14.46 13.87
CA VAL A 25 -12.08 -13.60 13.12
C VAL A 25 -11.35 -12.69 12.13
N VAL A 26 -10.12 -12.28 12.46
CA VAL A 26 -9.34 -11.34 11.63
C VAL A 26 -8.80 -12.02 10.37
N ALA A 27 -8.51 -13.31 10.43
CA ALA A 27 -7.95 -14.07 9.31
C ALA A 27 -8.92 -14.27 8.12
N GLN A 28 -10.22 -14.07 8.29
CA GLN A 28 -11.23 -14.35 7.28
C GLN A 28 -11.70 -13.13 6.48
N HIS A 29 -11.42 -11.90 6.92
CA HIS A 29 -11.96 -10.68 6.31
C HIS A 29 -10.87 -9.61 6.15
N SER A 30 -10.10 -9.71 5.09
CA SER A 30 -9.12 -8.70 4.69
C SER A 30 -9.72 -7.64 3.77
N GLY A 31 -10.75 -6.94 4.24
CA GLY A 31 -11.26 -5.73 3.59
C GLY A 31 -10.18 -4.64 3.63
N GLY A 32 -9.53 -4.39 2.49
CA GLY A 32 -8.29 -3.64 2.42
C GLY A 32 -8.40 -2.14 2.67
N LEU A 33 -7.27 -1.57 3.05
CA LEU A 33 -6.99 -0.14 3.17
C LEU A 33 -7.32 0.64 1.87
N GLY A 34 -7.39 -0.05 0.72
CA GLY A 34 -7.53 0.55 -0.61
C GLY A 34 -8.69 1.53 -0.74
N GLY A 35 -9.87 1.21 -0.22
CA GLY A 35 -11.04 2.10 -0.28
C GLY A 35 -10.86 3.42 0.49
N ASN A 36 -10.15 3.38 1.59
CA ASN A 36 -9.90 4.56 2.44
C ASN A 36 -8.71 5.42 1.96
N TRP A 37 -7.78 4.84 1.19
CA TRP A 37 -6.59 5.54 0.68
C TRP A 37 -6.75 6.05 -0.75
N ASN A 38 -7.62 5.45 -1.56
CA ASN A 38 -7.90 5.85 -2.95
C ASN A 38 -8.65 7.18 -3.07
N THR A 39 -8.16 8.20 -2.36
CA THR A 39 -8.60 9.58 -2.49
C THR A 39 -7.59 10.37 -3.32
N PRO A 40 -7.97 11.50 -3.94
CA PRO A 40 -7.00 12.37 -4.61
C PRO A 40 -5.83 12.77 -3.70
N VAL A 41 -6.11 12.96 -2.42
CA VAL A 41 -5.11 13.27 -1.39
C VAL A 41 -4.16 12.10 -1.14
N GLY A 42 -4.70 10.89 -0.96
CA GLY A 42 -3.89 9.68 -0.78
C GLY A 42 -2.98 9.44 -1.98
N GLY A 43 -3.48 9.60 -3.20
CA GLY A 43 -2.69 9.50 -4.43
C GLY A 43 -1.56 10.52 -4.51
N THR A 44 -1.80 11.77 -4.10
CA THR A 44 -0.78 12.82 -4.05
C THR A 44 0.31 12.48 -3.02
N ILE A 45 -0.08 12.07 -1.81
CA ILE A 45 0.85 11.68 -0.75
C ILE A 45 1.70 10.49 -1.20
N THR A 46 1.08 9.47 -1.79
CA THR A 46 1.76 8.29 -2.36
C THR A 46 2.82 8.72 -3.38
N SER A 47 2.44 9.55 -4.36
CA SER A 47 3.35 10.01 -5.42
C SER A 47 4.57 10.72 -4.83
N ILE A 48 4.39 11.61 -3.85
CA ILE A 48 5.48 12.36 -3.21
C ILE A 48 6.41 11.43 -2.43
N ILE A 49 5.86 10.49 -1.66
CA ILE A 49 6.64 9.53 -0.87
C ILE A 49 7.45 8.63 -1.80
N VAL A 50 6.80 8.00 -2.78
CA VAL A 50 7.46 7.06 -3.70
C VAL A 50 8.55 7.79 -4.50
N ASP A 51 8.27 8.97 -5.05
CA ASP A 51 9.24 9.76 -5.81
C ASP A 51 10.45 10.14 -4.95
N ARG A 52 10.24 10.54 -3.69
CA ARG A 52 11.32 10.87 -2.75
C ARG A 52 12.23 9.68 -2.49
N TYR A 53 11.67 8.51 -2.20
CA TYR A 53 12.46 7.32 -1.84
C TYR A 53 13.10 6.66 -3.07
N VAL A 54 12.43 6.61 -4.20
CA VAL A 54 13.00 6.14 -5.47
C VAL A 54 14.18 7.02 -5.88
N ARG A 55 14.05 8.34 -5.79
CA ARG A 55 15.17 9.25 -6.11
C ARG A 55 16.31 9.20 -5.10
N SER A 56 16.04 8.97 -3.81
CA SER A 56 17.09 8.83 -2.79
C SER A 56 17.87 7.54 -2.96
N SER A 57 17.20 6.43 -3.25
CA SER A 57 17.83 5.14 -3.54
C SER A 57 18.74 5.21 -4.79
N ALA A 58 18.30 5.90 -5.84
CA ALA A 58 19.12 6.15 -7.03
C ALA A 58 20.37 7.02 -6.73
N LYS A 59 20.24 8.01 -5.83
CA LYS A 59 21.38 8.85 -5.39
C LYS A 59 22.35 8.10 -4.49
N GLN A 60 21.89 7.22 -3.61
CA GLN A 60 22.76 6.40 -2.77
C GLN A 60 23.57 5.40 -3.58
N SER A 61 22.99 4.84 -4.64
CA SER A 61 23.72 3.98 -5.59
C SER A 61 24.81 4.75 -6.35
N ALA A 62 24.62 6.05 -6.59
CA ALA A 62 25.62 6.92 -7.23
C ALA A 62 26.66 7.50 -6.24
N ALA A 63 26.30 7.64 -4.94
CA ALA A 63 27.10 8.33 -3.93
C ALA A 63 28.09 7.43 -3.15
N LYS A 64 28.20 6.14 -3.48
CA LYS A 64 29.25 5.27 -2.89
C LYS A 64 30.69 5.74 -3.20
N HIS A 65 30.87 6.93 -3.81
CA HIS A 65 32.15 7.50 -4.22
C HIS A 65 32.43 8.93 -3.75
N SER A 66 31.68 9.50 -2.80
CA SER A 66 32.07 10.80 -2.27
C SER A 66 31.68 11.00 -0.78
N ASN A 67 32.71 11.17 0.06
CA ASN A 67 32.61 11.59 1.45
C ASN A 67 31.97 12.99 1.56
N ALA A 68 30.90 13.15 2.34
CA ALA A 68 30.36 14.45 2.69
C ALA A 68 30.27 14.64 4.20
N ARG A 69 30.84 15.76 4.64
CA ARG A 69 30.90 16.26 6.01
C ARG A 69 29.52 16.64 6.54
N SER A 70 29.27 16.29 7.80
CA SER A 70 28.09 16.68 8.58
C SER A 70 28.12 18.18 8.91
N ALA A 71 27.03 18.89 8.69
CA ALA A 71 26.77 20.22 9.21
C ALA A 71 25.58 20.11 10.19
N SER A 72 25.87 20.39 11.49
CA SER A 72 24.85 20.54 12.53
C SER A 72 24.30 21.97 12.47
N GLY A 73 23.04 22.11 12.07
CA GLY A 73 22.31 23.39 12.07
C GLY A 73 21.10 23.33 12.99
N SER A 74 20.89 24.36 13.81
CA SER A 74 19.68 24.51 14.64
C SER A 74 18.41 24.58 13.80
N PRO A 75 17.24 24.07 14.29
CA PRO A 75 16.01 24.04 13.52
C PRO A 75 15.53 25.46 13.17
N SER A 76 15.38 25.72 11.87
CA SER A 76 14.90 27.00 11.34
C SER A 76 13.38 27.16 11.53
N SER A 77 12.88 28.42 11.44
CA SER A 77 11.44 28.72 11.50
C SER A 77 10.61 27.97 10.46
N ALA A 78 11.19 27.63 9.31
CA ALA A 78 10.57 26.81 8.26
C ALA A 78 10.28 25.37 8.72
N ALA A 79 11.14 24.78 9.58
CA ALA A 79 10.91 23.44 10.14
C ALA A 79 9.70 23.43 11.09
N ARG A 80 9.45 24.51 11.84
CA ARG A 80 8.27 24.63 12.72
C ARG A 80 6.96 24.81 11.94
N ALA A 81 6.97 25.57 10.85
CA ALA A 81 5.80 25.73 9.98
C ALA A 81 5.43 24.42 9.27
N GLY A 82 6.44 23.68 8.83
CA GLY A 82 6.25 22.36 8.22
C GLY A 82 5.65 21.33 9.18
N ASP A 83 6.07 21.32 10.45
CA ASP A 83 5.55 20.42 11.48
C ASP A 83 4.05 20.69 11.78
N ALA A 84 3.60 21.93 11.66
CA ALA A 84 2.19 22.29 11.85
C ALA A 84 1.30 21.80 10.69
N SER A 85 1.79 21.77 9.46
CA SER A 85 1.00 21.37 8.28
C SER A 85 0.68 19.88 8.24
N VAL A 86 1.52 19.02 8.85
CA VAL A 86 1.31 17.56 8.90
C VAL A 86 0.42 17.12 10.06
N ARG A 87 0.13 18.04 11.00
CA ARG A 87 -0.77 17.78 12.12
C ARG A 87 -2.21 18.11 11.76
N PHE A 88 -3.12 17.58 12.55
CA PHE A 88 -4.55 17.89 12.44
C PHE A 88 -5.14 18.17 13.82
N ARG A 89 -6.24 18.92 13.83
CA ARG A 89 -7.07 19.08 15.00
C ARG A 89 -8.07 17.93 15.05
N SER A 90 -8.01 17.11 16.10
CA SER A 90 -8.94 16.00 16.28
C SER A 90 -10.38 16.51 16.35
N THR A 91 -11.31 15.77 15.75
CA THR A 91 -12.75 16.01 15.84
C THR A 91 -13.33 15.61 17.20
N GLY A 92 -12.52 14.97 18.07
CA GLY A 92 -12.96 14.44 19.36
C GLY A 92 -13.69 13.09 19.29
N THR A 93 -13.89 12.56 18.08
CA THR A 93 -14.50 11.24 17.84
C THR A 93 -13.68 10.46 16.85
N GLN A 94 -13.68 9.13 16.97
CA GLN A 94 -13.06 8.24 15.98
C GLN A 94 -13.93 8.19 14.72
N LEU A 95 -13.34 8.40 13.55
CA LEU A 95 -14.05 8.55 12.28
C LEU A 95 -14.14 7.24 11.50
N LYS A 96 -13.09 6.39 11.57
CA LYS A 96 -12.94 5.17 10.77
C LYS A 96 -13.06 3.86 11.55
N THR A 97 -12.91 3.90 12.85
CA THR A 97 -12.85 2.67 13.68
C THR A 97 -14.09 1.80 13.53
N ARG A 98 -15.30 2.39 13.54
CA ARG A 98 -16.55 1.64 13.37
C ARG A 98 -16.65 1.04 11.97
N GLU A 99 -16.39 1.85 10.94
CA GLU A 99 -16.41 1.41 9.54
C GLU A 99 -15.48 0.22 9.32
N ILE A 100 -14.23 0.32 9.80
CA ILE A 100 -13.23 -0.76 9.65
C ILE A 100 -13.64 -1.99 10.47
N ALA A 101 -14.18 -1.82 11.69
CA ALA A 101 -14.69 -2.93 12.49
C ALA A 101 -15.80 -3.69 11.76
N ASP A 102 -16.74 -2.98 11.19
CA ASP A 102 -17.87 -3.58 10.47
C ASP A 102 -17.46 -4.21 9.13
N LEU A 103 -16.39 -3.72 8.48
CA LEU A 103 -15.78 -4.39 7.33
C LEU A 103 -15.14 -5.73 7.71
N ILE A 104 -14.51 -5.82 8.88
CA ILE A 104 -13.84 -7.05 9.36
C ILE A 104 -14.89 -8.06 9.86
N SER A 105 -15.82 -7.60 10.68
CA SER A 105 -16.86 -8.45 11.27
C SER A 105 -18.08 -7.59 11.64
N PRO A 106 -19.10 -7.55 10.77
CA PRO A 106 -20.27 -6.71 10.95
C PRO A 106 -20.94 -6.91 12.31
N GLY A 107 -21.12 -5.80 13.04
CA GLY A 107 -21.80 -5.80 14.36
C GLY A 107 -21.00 -6.44 15.51
N ASN A 108 -19.76 -6.87 15.28
CA ASN A 108 -18.93 -7.47 16.34
C ASN A 108 -18.33 -6.40 17.26
N ALA A 109 -18.88 -6.31 18.47
CA ALA A 109 -18.44 -5.35 19.47
C ALA A 109 -17.00 -5.58 19.95
N GLN A 110 -16.51 -6.81 19.92
CA GLN A 110 -15.14 -7.13 20.34
C GLN A 110 -14.12 -6.58 19.35
N VAL A 111 -14.36 -6.74 18.04
CA VAL A 111 -13.51 -6.17 17.00
C VAL A 111 -13.49 -4.65 17.11
N PHE A 112 -14.64 -4.02 17.31
CA PHE A 112 -14.72 -2.58 17.51
C PHE A 112 -13.93 -2.11 18.73
N THR A 113 -14.08 -2.80 19.87
CA THR A 113 -13.33 -2.49 21.09
C THR A 113 -11.83 -2.64 20.88
N LEU A 114 -11.40 -3.69 20.20
CA LEU A 114 -10.02 -3.92 19.84
C LEU A 114 -9.43 -2.76 19.04
N LEU A 115 -10.07 -2.41 17.93
CA LEU A 115 -9.60 -1.32 17.06
C LEU A 115 -9.57 0.02 17.81
N THR A 116 -10.56 0.25 18.67
CA THR A 116 -10.59 1.42 19.57
C THR A 116 -9.36 1.46 20.46
N SER A 117 -8.99 0.33 21.08
CA SER A 117 -7.83 0.22 21.97
C SER A 117 -6.50 0.38 21.21
N LEU A 118 -6.40 -0.18 20.00
CA LEU A 118 -5.22 0.00 19.14
C LEU A 118 -4.97 1.48 18.84
N LEU A 119 -6.00 2.19 18.43
CA LEU A 119 -5.89 3.62 18.11
C LEU A 119 -5.52 4.44 19.35
N GLN A 120 -6.17 4.19 20.48
CA GLN A 120 -5.89 4.87 21.76
C GLN A 120 -4.43 4.65 22.22
N GLU A 121 -3.90 3.42 22.09
CA GLU A 121 -2.53 3.16 22.50
C GLU A 121 -1.54 3.85 21.54
N PHE A 122 -1.81 3.85 20.23
CA PHE A 122 -1.01 4.61 19.28
C PHE A 122 -1.02 6.11 19.60
N ASP A 123 -2.17 6.70 19.89
CA ASP A 123 -2.31 8.11 20.27
C ASP A 123 -1.51 8.42 21.54
N LYS A 124 -1.54 7.55 22.54
CA LYS A 124 -0.79 7.69 23.78
C LYS A 124 0.72 7.65 23.54
N GLU A 125 1.20 6.73 22.72
CA GLU A 125 2.62 6.64 22.38
C GLU A 125 3.10 7.85 21.56
N THR A 126 2.34 8.27 20.55
CA THR A 126 2.67 9.48 19.78
C THR A 126 2.65 10.75 20.64
N GLN A 127 1.78 10.81 21.65
CA GLN A 127 1.75 11.90 22.61
C GLN A 127 3.01 11.92 23.49
N LYS A 128 3.49 10.74 23.96
CA LYS A 128 4.76 10.64 24.71
C LYS A 128 5.96 11.08 23.87
N LEU A 129 5.95 10.81 22.57
CA LEU A 129 6.96 11.24 21.61
C LEU A 129 6.84 12.71 21.21
N GLY A 130 5.85 13.46 21.74
CA GLY A 130 5.59 14.85 21.39
C GLY A 130 5.03 15.07 19.98
N LYS A 131 4.47 14.02 19.39
CA LYS A 131 3.91 14.02 18.02
C LYS A 131 2.41 13.63 17.99
N PRO A 132 1.54 14.25 18.83
CA PRO A 132 0.11 13.94 18.82
C PRO A 132 -0.54 14.41 17.51
N ASN A 133 -1.52 13.65 17.03
CA ASN A 133 -2.30 13.98 15.84
C ASN A 133 -1.44 14.29 14.60
N ASP A 134 -0.39 13.54 14.40
CA ASP A 134 0.61 13.74 13.36
C ASP A 134 0.44 12.66 12.27
N LEU A 135 -0.07 13.06 11.09
CA LEU A 135 -0.30 12.13 9.97
C LEU A 135 1.01 11.47 9.50
N THR A 136 2.13 12.18 9.57
CA THR A 136 3.42 11.60 9.15
C THR A 136 3.96 10.59 10.14
N MET A 137 3.54 10.68 11.42
CA MET A 137 3.83 9.62 12.40
C MET A 137 3.06 8.34 12.06
N ALA A 138 1.78 8.44 11.69
CA ALA A 138 1.00 7.30 11.22
C ALA A 138 1.56 6.70 9.92
N LEU A 139 2.02 7.53 8.98
CA LEU A 139 2.67 7.10 7.74
C LEU A 139 4.01 6.38 8.01
N SER A 140 4.85 6.90 8.92
CA SER A 140 6.12 6.25 9.25
C SER A 140 5.88 4.89 9.92
N PHE A 141 4.96 4.84 10.88
CA PHE A 141 4.54 3.60 11.50
C PHE A 141 4.03 2.58 10.47
N PHE A 142 3.17 3.04 9.59
CA PHE A 142 2.61 2.22 8.52
C PHE A 142 3.69 1.63 7.60
N LEU A 143 4.55 2.47 7.05
CA LEU A 143 5.55 2.04 6.07
C LEU A 143 6.61 1.14 6.71
N ALA A 144 7.17 1.55 7.85
CA ALA A 144 8.22 0.81 8.52
C ALA A 144 7.72 -0.55 9.04
N THR A 145 6.57 -0.55 9.73
CA THR A 145 6.04 -1.77 10.36
C THR A 145 5.56 -2.78 9.30
N ASN A 146 4.80 -2.34 8.28
CA ASN A 146 4.36 -3.27 7.25
C ASN A 146 5.53 -3.81 6.40
N ALA A 147 6.56 -2.99 6.09
CA ALA A 147 7.75 -3.49 5.40
C ALA A 147 8.49 -4.53 6.26
N SER A 148 8.64 -4.26 7.55
CA SER A 148 9.31 -5.19 8.47
C SER A 148 8.53 -6.50 8.67
N ILE A 149 7.20 -6.44 8.78
CA ILE A 149 6.35 -7.64 8.87
C ILE A 149 6.45 -8.46 7.58
N TYR A 150 6.34 -7.81 6.42
CA TYR A 150 6.39 -8.49 5.13
C TYR A 150 7.69 -9.27 4.93
N HIS A 151 8.82 -8.68 5.31
CA HIS A 151 10.15 -9.31 5.20
C HIS A 151 10.58 -10.10 6.45
N ASP A 152 9.74 -10.15 7.49
CA ASP A 152 10.04 -10.80 8.79
C ASP A 152 11.34 -10.31 9.46
N THR A 153 11.60 -9.00 9.41
CA THR A 153 12.82 -8.38 9.94
C THR A 153 12.70 -7.86 11.37
N GLY A 154 11.51 -8.01 11.99
CA GLY A 154 11.22 -7.51 13.32
C GLY A 154 10.60 -6.10 13.32
N VAL A 155 10.07 -5.67 14.46
CA VAL A 155 9.37 -4.38 14.58
C VAL A 155 10.38 -3.24 14.71
N PRO A 156 10.21 -2.14 13.95
CA PRO A 156 11.12 -0.99 14.01
C PRO A 156 11.14 -0.30 15.38
N GLY A 157 12.30 0.26 15.74
CA GLY A 157 12.44 1.06 16.95
C GLY A 157 11.96 2.50 16.80
N ASP A 158 11.68 3.16 17.94
CA ASP A 158 11.21 4.56 17.96
C ASP A 158 12.14 5.55 17.25
N PRO A 159 13.48 5.48 17.40
CA PRO A 159 14.38 6.42 16.71
C PRO A 159 14.27 6.32 15.19
N GLN A 160 14.21 5.11 14.65
CA GLN A 160 14.11 4.86 13.21
C GLN A 160 12.77 5.35 12.66
N MET A 161 11.68 5.15 13.40
CA MET A 161 10.36 5.66 13.03
C MET A 161 10.30 7.19 13.05
N LEU A 162 10.94 7.85 14.02
CA LEU A 162 10.99 9.30 14.10
C LEU A 162 11.82 9.90 12.95
N GLU A 163 12.94 9.29 12.59
CA GLU A 163 13.75 9.71 11.43
C GLU A 163 12.97 9.57 10.11
N LEU A 164 12.27 8.44 9.95
CA LEU A 164 11.40 8.23 8.80
C LEU A 164 10.27 9.26 8.76
N ARG A 165 9.63 9.52 9.91
CA ARG A 165 8.60 10.55 10.07
C ARG A 165 9.07 11.91 9.59
N ASP A 166 10.25 12.35 10.05
CA ASP A 166 10.79 13.67 9.72
C ASP A 166 11.13 13.75 8.22
N THR A 167 11.62 12.66 7.63
CA THR A 167 11.87 12.56 6.20
C THR A 167 10.57 12.66 5.38
N ILE A 168 9.51 11.95 5.79
CA ILE A 168 8.20 12.03 5.15
C ILE A 168 7.59 13.43 5.30
N ALA A 169 7.62 14.00 6.51
CA ALA A 169 7.11 15.34 6.78
C ALA A 169 7.76 16.38 5.85
N LYS A 170 9.08 16.34 5.74
CA LYS A 170 9.84 17.22 4.84
C LYS A 170 9.41 17.03 3.38
N ALA A 171 9.28 15.80 2.92
CA ALA A 171 8.87 15.50 1.55
C ALA A 171 7.46 16.01 1.23
N LEU A 172 6.51 15.84 2.16
CA LEU A 172 5.13 16.31 1.99
C LEU A 172 5.02 17.84 1.98
N VAL A 173 5.81 18.52 2.83
CA VAL A 173 5.86 19.99 2.85
C VAL A 173 6.48 20.53 1.55
N GLU A 174 7.64 20.00 1.14
CA GLU A 174 8.32 20.41 -0.09
C GLU A 174 7.48 20.12 -1.35
N GLY A 175 6.66 19.06 -1.32
CA GLY A 175 5.80 18.65 -2.44
C GLY A 175 4.38 19.21 -2.37
N ASN A 176 4.05 20.05 -1.39
CA ASN A 176 2.69 20.57 -1.15
C ASN A 176 1.63 19.45 -1.05
N GLY A 177 2.03 18.29 -0.53
CA GLY A 177 1.22 17.08 -0.53
C GLY A 177 -0.03 17.14 0.35
N LEU A 178 -0.11 18.12 1.23
CA LEU A 178 -1.24 18.31 2.16
C LEU A 178 -2.00 19.62 1.90
N ASP A 179 -1.73 20.31 0.79
CA ASP A 179 -2.45 21.53 0.44
C ASP A 179 -3.93 21.24 0.20
N GLY A 180 -4.78 22.03 0.85
CA GLY A 180 -6.23 21.84 0.77
C GLY A 180 -6.78 20.62 1.52
N VAL A 181 -5.94 19.83 2.19
CA VAL A 181 -6.37 18.67 3.00
C VAL A 181 -6.90 19.15 4.34
N THR A 182 -8.16 18.88 4.62
CA THR A 182 -8.82 19.26 5.87
C THR A 182 -8.34 18.41 7.04
N ASP A 183 -8.47 18.93 8.28
CA ASP A 183 -8.16 18.19 9.50
C ASP A 183 -8.93 16.86 9.59
N ARG A 184 -10.19 16.86 9.17
CA ARG A 184 -11.03 15.65 9.12
C ARG A 184 -10.44 14.59 8.19
N GLN A 185 -10.02 14.97 6.99
CA GLN A 185 -9.40 14.05 6.04
C GLN A 185 -8.08 13.50 6.56
N LYS A 186 -7.24 14.36 7.18
CA LYS A 186 -5.99 13.91 7.82
C LYS A 186 -6.27 12.91 8.95
N GLN A 187 -7.32 13.14 9.76
CA GLN A 187 -7.72 12.22 10.82
C GLN A 187 -8.22 10.89 10.24
N GLU A 188 -9.06 10.90 9.21
CA GLU A 188 -9.55 9.69 8.55
C GLU A 188 -8.40 8.84 8.00
N MET A 189 -7.41 9.48 7.37
CA MET A 189 -6.21 8.81 6.85
C MET A 189 -5.33 8.26 8.00
N TYR A 190 -5.10 9.07 9.04
CA TYR A 190 -4.36 8.68 10.22
C TYR A 190 -4.95 7.42 10.88
N GLU A 191 -6.25 7.43 11.15
CA GLU A 191 -6.94 6.29 11.77
C GLU A 191 -6.86 5.04 10.89
N ALA A 192 -7.07 5.16 9.58
CA ALA A 192 -6.99 4.04 8.67
C ALA A 192 -5.58 3.42 8.67
N LEU A 193 -4.53 4.23 8.52
CA LEU A 193 -3.14 3.76 8.54
C LEU A 193 -2.80 3.01 9.83
N VAL A 194 -3.17 3.60 10.97
CA VAL A 194 -2.89 3.01 12.29
C VAL A 194 -3.63 1.69 12.47
N LEU A 195 -4.91 1.64 12.15
CA LEU A 195 -5.75 0.46 12.37
C LEU A 195 -5.33 -0.73 11.48
N TYR A 196 -5.10 -0.51 10.20
CA TYR A 196 -4.67 -1.59 9.31
C TYR A 196 -3.26 -2.09 9.63
N THR A 197 -2.35 -1.19 10.02
CA THR A 197 -1.01 -1.59 10.49
C THR A 197 -1.10 -2.37 11.80
N GLY A 198 -1.93 -1.89 12.73
CA GLY A 198 -2.14 -2.56 14.01
C GLY A 198 -2.68 -3.98 13.86
N LEU A 199 -3.62 -4.20 12.93
CA LEU A 199 -4.13 -5.55 12.63
C LEU A 199 -3.03 -6.47 12.10
N ALA A 200 -2.21 -6.01 11.16
CA ALA A 200 -1.09 -6.78 10.65
C ALA A 200 -0.08 -7.11 11.76
N LEU A 201 0.24 -6.12 12.61
CA LEU A 201 1.19 -6.27 13.70
C LEU A 201 0.72 -7.29 14.76
N VAL A 202 -0.55 -7.22 15.15
CA VAL A 202 -1.12 -8.17 16.12
C VAL A 202 -1.07 -9.59 15.59
N THR A 203 -1.46 -9.78 14.33
CA THR A 203 -1.40 -11.09 13.66
C THR A 203 0.06 -11.58 13.54
N TYR A 204 1.01 -10.66 13.33
CA TYR A 204 2.44 -10.97 13.30
C TYR A 204 2.96 -11.44 14.65
N GLU A 205 2.63 -10.74 15.74
CA GLU A 205 3.03 -11.13 17.09
C GLU A 205 2.49 -12.51 17.48
N GLU A 206 1.25 -12.84 17.10
CA GLU A 206 0.70 -14.18 17.25
C GLU A 206 1.52 -15.21 16.44
N GLY A 207 1.88 -14.87 15.21
CA GLY A 207 2.74 -15.70 14.38
C GLY A 207 4.10 -15.98 14.99
N LYS A 208 4.71 -14.98 15.60
CA LYS A 208 6.02 -15.10 16.30
C LYS A 208 5.94 -15.95 17.57
N GLN A 209 4.75 -16.17 18.13
CA GLN A 209 4.52 -17.09 19.27
C GLN A 209 4.36 -18.56 18.82
N GLY A 210 4.56 -18.86 17.54
CA GLY A 210 4.58 -20.22 17.00
C GLY A 210 3.41 -20.59 16.09
N ASN A 211 2.50 -19.66 15.80
CA ASN A 211 1.43 -19.86 14.83
C ASN A 211 1.90 -19.49 13.41
N ALA A 212 2.40 -20.47 12.67
CA ALA A 212 2.92 -20.24 11.31
C ALA A 212 1.86 -19.72 10.32
N GLU A 213 0.58 -20.04 10.51
CA GLU A 213 -0.51 -19.55 9.68
C GLU A 213 -0.76 -18.05 9.94
N SER A 214 -0.76 -17.64 11.21
CA SER A 214 -0.85 -16.23 11.58
C SER A 214 0.33 -15.43 11.04
N LEU A 215 1.55 -15.98 11.08
CA LEU A 215 2.72 -15.31 10.48
C LEU A 215 2.53 -15.08 8.98
N LYS A 216 2.11 -16.11 8.26
CA LYS A 216 1.84 -16.00 6.82
C LYS A 216 0.72 -14.98 6.53
N THR A 217 -0.35 -15.01 7.31
CA THR A 217 -1.45 -14.05 7.20
C THR A 217 -0.98 -12.62 7.45
N ALA A 218 -0.17 -12.40 8.48
CA ALA A 218 0.40 -11.08 8.78
C ALA A 218 1.26 -10.54 7.64
N GLN A 219 2.12 -11.38 7.06
CA GLN A 219 2.94 -11.00 5.90
C GLN A 219 2.09 -10.66 4.69
N GLN A 220 1.02 -11.41 4.43
CA GLN A 220 0.06 -11.10 3.39
C GLN A 220 -0.64 -9.74 3.65
N LEU A 221 -1.18 -9.53 4.86
CA LEU A 221 -1.80 -8.25 5.25
C LEU A 221 -0.84 -7.07 5.05
N ALA A 222 0.38 -7.21 5.54
CA ALA A 222 1.41 -6.18 5.42
C ALA A 222 1.76 -5.86 3.95
N GLY A 223 1.95 -6.89 3.14
CA GLY A 223 2.20 -6.72 1.70
C GLY A 223 1.07 -5.99 0.99
N MET A 224 -0.16 -6.29 1.34
CA MET A 224 -1.35 -5.66 0.81
C MET A 224 -1.49 -4.20 1.22
N ASN A 225 -1.26 -3.92 2.48
CA ASN A 225 -1.23 -2.57 3.01
C ASN A 225 -0.22 -1.72 2.23
N LEU A 226 1.02 -2.21 2.07
CA LEU A 226 2.07 -1.52 1.31
C LEU A 226 1.64 -1.26 -0.14
N LEU A 227 1.15 -2.29 -0.84
CA LEU A 227 0.70 -2.14 -2.22
C LEU A 227 -0.44 -1.12 -2.35
N ALA A 228 -1.42 -1.16 -1.43
CA ALA A 228 -2.57 -0.25 -1.43
C ALA A 228 -2.16 1.22 -1.27
N VAL A 229 -1.18 1.50 -0.41
CA VAL A 229 -0.75 2.88 -0.11
C VAL A 229 0.33 3.36 -1.07
N THR A 230 1.30 2.53 -1.41
CA THR A 230 2.45 2.96 -2.23
C THR A 230 2.26 2.70 -3.72
N GLY A 231 1.42 1.74 -4.09
CA GLY A 231 1.31 1.24 -5.46
C GLY A 231 2.56 0.53 -5.97
N VAL A 232 3.53 0.25 -5.08
CA VAL A 232 4.78 -0.46 -5.36
C VAL A 232 4.67 -1.89 -4.84
N SER A 233 5.25 -2.84 -5.58
CA SER A 233 5.30 -4.23 -5.12
C SER A 233 6.03 -4.34 -3.77
N PRO A 234 5.45 -5.05 -2.76
CA PRO A 234 6.00 -5.08 -1.40
C PRO A 234 7.44 -5.60 -1.31
N ASP A 235 7.82 -6.52 -2.20
CA ASP A 235 9.18 -7.06 -2.30
C ASP A 235 10.24 -6.00 -2.64
N LYS A 236 9.82 -4.85 -3.19
CA LYS A 236 10.69 -3.72 -3.53
C LYS A 236 10.74 -2.65 -2.44
N ILE A 237 10.01 -2.82 -1.36
CA ILE A 237 9.95 -1.88 -0.24
C ILE A 237 10.64 -2.53 0.96
N ASN A 238 11.81 -2.02 1.32
CA ASN A 238 12.59 -2.54 2.44
C ASN A 238 12.73 -1.49 3.54
N PHE A 239 12.67 -1.92 4.79
CA PHE A 239 12.98 -1.11 5.94
C PHE A 239 14.10 -1.80 6.75
N THR A 240 15.19 -1.07 6.94
CA THR A 240 16.40 -1.56 7.63
C THR A 240 16.93 -0.48 8.56
N ASP A 241 18.04 -0.73 9.24
CA ASP A 241 18.76 0.27 10.04
C ASP A 241 19.22 1.48 9.20
N GLN A 242 19.24 1.36 7.88
CA GLN A 242 19.53 2.46 6.96
C GLN A 242 18.27 3.26 6.56
N GLY A 243 17.11 2.91 7.13
CA GLY A 243 15.82 3.52 6.84
C GLY A 243 15.03 2.80 5.75
N LEU A 244 14.01 3.49 5.23
CA LEU A 244 13.15 2.99 4.15
C LEU A 244 13.86 3.11 2.80
N SER A 245 13.83 2.04 2.03
CA SER A 245 14.24 2.03 0.63
C SER A 245 13.13 1.50 -0.26
N ILE A 246 12.94 2.12 -1.42
CA ILE A 246 12.03 1.67 -2.47
C ILE A 246 12.87 1.46 -3.72
N GLU A 247 12.98 0.20 -4.16
CA GLU A 247 13.70 -0.12 -5.38
C GLU A 247 12.89 0.37 -6.58
N ALA A 248 13.48 1.31 -7.33
CA ALA A 248 12.91 1.68 -8.61
C ALA A 248 12.96 0.47 -9.54
N GLU A 249 11.85 0.16 -10.22
CA GLU A 249 12.02 -0.58 -11.47
C GLU A 249 12.98 0.22 -12.35
N PRO A 250 13.96 -0.43 -13.01
CA PRO A 250 14.71 0.25 -14.05
C PRO A 250 13.67 0.71 -15.07
N VAL A 251 13.28 1.98 -14.97
CA VAL A 251 12.53 2.65 -16.04
C VAL A 251 13.48 2.60 -17.21
N ALA A 252 13.31 1.62 -18.08
CA ALA A 252 14.00 1.58 -19.35
C ALA A 252 13.90 2.99 -19.91
N ALA A 253 15.04 3.62 -20.18
CA ALA A 253 15.24 5.02 -20.47
C ALA A 253 14.31 5.52 -21.59
N THR A 254 13.08 5.88 -21.27
CA THR A 254 12.10 6.44 -22.21
C THR A 254 11.53 7.77 -21.69
N ALA A 255 12.21 8.40 -20.72
CA ALA A 255 11.89 9.75 -20.29
C ALA A 255 12.91 10.76 -20.86
N ARG A 256 13.15 10.71 -22.19
CA ARG A 256 13.71 11.84 -22.93
C ARG A 256 12.78 12.16 -24.09
N GLY A 257 12.02 13.23 -23.95
CA GLY A 257 11.34 13.86 -25.07
C GLY A 257 9.83 13.95 -25.01
N MET A 258 9.27 14.51 -23.94
CA MET A 258 7.97 15.18 -24.08
C MET A 258 8.22 16.65 -24.39
N GLN A 259 8.74 16.90 -25.58
CA GLN A 259 8.48 18.19 -26.26
C GLN A 259 7.12 18.05 -26.95
N SER A 260 6.24 18.99 -26.66
CA SER A 260 4.97 19.16 -27.37
C SER A 260 5.22 19.20 -28.87
N SER A 261 4.85 18.14 -29.57
CA SER A 261 4.57 18.18 -30.97
C SER A 261 3.10 17.78 -31.18
N THR A 262 2.30 18.78 -31.50
CA THR A 262 0.95 18.65 -32.02
C THR A 262 1.05 18.08 -33.45
N ASP A 263 1.04 16.75 -33.55
CA ASP A 263 0.84 16.07 -34.84
C ASP A 263 -0.08 14.84 -34.61
N PRO A 264 -1.29 14.81 -35.17
CA PRO A 264 -2.32 13.83 -34.85
C PRO A 264 -2.14 12.45 -35.52
N THR A 265 -1.03 12.18 -36.19
CA THR A 265 -0.81 10.94 -36.97
C THR A 265 0.20 9.96 -36.38
N GLY A 266 0.80 10.24 -35.19
CA GLY A 266 1.88 9.44 -34.60
C GLY A 266 1.48 8.50 -33.42
N LEU A 267 0.21 8.26 -33.13
CA LEU A 267 -0.27 7.64 -31.88
C LEU A 267 -0.24 6.10 -31.82
N GLN A 268 0.38 5.39 -32.75
CA GLN A 268 0.29 3.92 -32.81
C GLN A 268 1.47 3.13 -32.23
N ASN A 269 2.56 3.73 -31.72
CA ASN A 269 3.76 3.00 -31.30
C ASN A 269 4.29 3.32 -29.87
N ALA A 270 3.51 3.98 -29.01
CA ALA A 270 3.90 4.10 -27.61
C ALA A 270 3.67 2.75 -26.89
N PRO A 271 4.63 2.25 -26.08
CA PRO A 271 4.40 1.05 -25.30
C PRO A 271 3.19 1.24 -24.39
N PRO A 272 2.32 0.21 -24.23
CA PRO A 272 1.13 0.33 -23.41
C PRO A 272 1.49 0.66 -21.96
N ALA A 273 0.67 1.50 -21.32
CA ALA A 273 0.84 1.83 -19.90
C ALA A 273 0.85 0.54 -19.05
N SER A 274 1.79 0.43 -18.11
CA SER A 274 1.93 -0.75 -17.24
C SER A 274 1.31 -0.48 -15.88
N ILE A 275 0.53 -1.44 -15.36
CA ILE A 275 -0.11 -1.37 -14.05
C ILE A 275 -0.12 -2.75 -13.39
N HIS A 276 0.01 -2.79 -12.06
CA HIS A 276 -0.16 -4.03 -11.30
C HIS A 276 -1.64 -4.43 -11.24
N ALA A 277 -1.95 -5.74 -11.39
CA ALA A 277 -3.31 -6.28 -11.42
C ALA A 277 -4.14 -5.87 -10.20
N GLY A 278 -3.56 -5.97 -9.01
CA GLY A 278 -4.21 -5.53 -7.78
C GLY A 278 -4.49 -4.03 -7.75
N LYS A 279 -3.59 -3.20 -8.26
CA LYS A 279 -3.82 -1.76 -8.35
C LYS A 279 -4.95 -1.42 -9.33
N LEU A 280 -5.00 -2.10 -10.46
CA LEU A 280 -6.08 -1.91 -11.43
C LEU A 280 -7.45 -2.21 -10.79
N VAL A 281 -7.55 -3.30 -10.02
CA VAL A 281 -8.77 -3.64 -9.28
C VAL A 281 -9.15 -2.54 -8.30
N LEU A 282 -8.21 -2.09 -7.46
CA LEU A 282 -8.46 -1.04 -6.47
C LEU A 282 -8.92 0.29 -7.10
N GLU A 283 -8.39 0.64 -8.28
CA GLU A 283 -8.83 1.83 -9.02
C GLU A 283 -10.32 1.71 -9.44
N PHE A 284 -10.73 0.53 -9.92
CA PHE A 284 -12.12 0.29 -10.33
C PHE A 284 -13.06 0.19 -9.13
N GLU A 285 -12.68 -0.48 -8.06
CA GLU A 285 -13.49 -0.57 -6.83
C GLU A 285 -13.61 0.79 -6.13
N GLY A 286 -12.55 1.59 -6.13
CA GLY A 286 -12.54 2.91 -5.50
C GLY A 286 -13.38 3.96 -6.25
N ASN A 287 -13.38 3.95 -7.57
CA ASN A 287 -14.21 4.82 -8.41
C ASN A 287 -14.24 4.31 -9.86
N GLU A 288 -15.25 3.49 -10.16
CA GLU A 288 -15.42 2.87 -11.48
C GLU A 288 -15.49 3.90 -12.62
N VAL A 289 -16.18 5.03 -12.41
CA VAL A 289 -16.33 6.08 -13.44
C VAL A 289 -14.97 6.67 -13.80
N ARG A 290 -14.17 7.01 -12.78
CA ARG A 290 -12.81 7.54 -12.98
C ARG A 290 -11.91 6.49 -13.62
N ALA A 291 -11.93 5.26 -13.14
CA ALA A 291 -11.12 4.17 -13.67
C ALA A 291 -11.46 3.88 -15.13
N ASN A 292 -12.74 3.90 -15.51
CA ASN A 292 -13.17 3.78 -16.91
C ASN A 292 -12.70 4.94 -17.79
N GLN A 293 -12.65 6.17 -17.27
CA GLN A 293 -12.08 7.31 -18.01
C GLN A 293 -10.58 7.15 -18.25
N ILE A 294 -9.86 6.61 -17.26
CA ILE A 294 -8.41 6.43 -17.32
C ILE A 294 -8.02 5.22 -18.16
N TYR A 295 -8.68 4.08 -17.96
CA TYR A 295 -8.26 2.78 -18.49
C TYR A 295 -9.24 2.19 -19.52
N GLY A 296 -10.52 2.52 -19.46
CA GLY A 296 -11.58 1.94 -20.30
C GLY A 296 -11.28 2.07 -21.79
N GLY A 297 -11.39 0.97 -22.51
CA GLY A 297 -11.09 0.89 -23.95
C GLY A 297 -9.61 0.98 -24.33
N LYS A 298 -8.71 1.23 -23.37
CA LYS A 298 -7.27 1.34 -23.64
C LYS A 298 -6.59 -0.01 -23.55
N ARG A 299 -5.58 -0.22 -24.39
CA ARG A 299 -4.67 -1.34 -24.28
C ARG A 299 -3.61 -1.03 -23.23
N ILE A 300 -3.52 -1.89 -22.20
CA ILE A 300 -2.58 -1.73 -21.09
C ILE A 300 -1.80 -3.02 -20.87
N ARG A 301 -0.65 -2.90 -20.22
CA ARG A 301 0.14 -4.02 -19.73
C ARG A 301 -0.17 -4.23 -18.25
N VAL A 302 -0.58 -5.44 -17.89
CA VAL A 302 -0.90 -5.80 -16.51
C VAL A 302 0.09 -6.86 -16.03
N ASN A 303 0.69 -6.63 -14.86
CA ASN A 303 1.57 -7.57 -14.20
C ASN A 303 0.97 -8.02 -12.87
N GLY A 304 1.21 -9.27 -12.47
CA GLY A 304 0.69 -9.79 -11.21
C GLY A 304 0.96 -11.28 -11.05
N THR A 305 0.54 -11.81 -9.90
CA THR A 305 0.62 -13.25 -9.61
C THR A 305 -0.59 -13.97 -10.18
N VAL A 306 -0.37 -15.00 -10.97
CA VAL A 306 -1.43 -15.84 -11.55
C VAL A 306 -2.18 -16.56 -10.44
N ASN A 307 -3.51 -16.42 -10.42
CA ASN A 307 -4.39 -17.16 -9.54
C ASN A 307 -4.86 -18.46 -10.21
N SER A 308 -5.45 -18.35 -11.42
CA SER A 308 -5.91 -19.50 -12.21
C SER A 308 -5.80 -19.22 -13.70
N ILE A 309 -5.74 -20.32 -14.46
CA ILE A 309 -5.84 -20.33 -15.92
C ILE A 309 -6.90 -21.37 -16.26
N ASP A 310 -7.98 -20.95 -16.91
CA ASP A 310 -9.16 -21.77 -17.14
C ASP A 310 -9.59 -21.74 -18.61
N ILE A 311 -10.15 -22.82 -19.09
CA ILE A 311 -10.79 -22.89 -20.42
C ILE A 311 -12.30 -22.77 -20.21
N LEU A 312 -12.89 -21.74 -20.79
CA LEU A 312 -14.33 -21.52 -20.74
C LEU A 312 -15.08 -22.46 -21.68
N LYS A 313 -16.39 -22.63 -21.45
CA LYS A 313 -17.27 -23.49 -22.28
C LYS A 313 -17.29 -23.09 -23.76
N ASP A 314 -17.05 -21.81 -24.06
CA ASP A 314 -16.96 -21.28 -25.43
C ASP A 314 -15.57 -21.48 -26.06
N GLY A 315 -14.64 -22.06 -25.30
CA GLY A 315 -13.27 -22.38 -25.73
C GLY A 315 -12.30 -21.21 -25.63
N ARG A 316 -12.71 -20.06 -25.11
CA ARG A 316 -11.77 -18.98 -24.73
C ARG A 316 -10.97 -19.43 -23.52
N ILE A 317 -9.75 -18.89 -23.39
CA ILE A 317 -8.90 -19.13 -22.23
C ILE A 317 -8.93 -17.86 -21.36
N THR A 318 -9.06 -18.03 -20.06
CA THR A 318 -8.95 -16.93 -19.12
C THR A 318 -7.73 -17.14 -18.22
N LEU A 319 -7.02 -16.05 -17.91
CA LEU A 319 -6.06 -15.96 -16.84
C LEU A 319 -6.60 -14.95 -15.83
N THR A 320 -6.68 -15.38 -14.60
CA THR A 320 -7.09 -14.53 -13.49
C THR A 320 -5.89 -14.28 -12.59
N PHE A 321 -5.64 -13.03 -12.24
CA PHE A 321 -4.62 -12.67 -11.26
C PHE A 321 -5.17 -12.77 -9.84
N HIS A 322 -4.28 -13.01 -8.88
CA HIS A 322 -4.65 -12.92 -7.48
C HIS A 322 -5.28 -11.56 -7.19
N SER A 323 -6.42 -11.59 -6.49
CA SER A 323 -7.03 -10.38 -5.95
C SER A 323 -6.05 -9.70 -5.00
N PRO A 324 -5.97 -8.37 -4.99
CA PRO A 324 -5.41 -7.71 -3.83
C PRO A 324 -6.25 -8.16 -2.65
N ALA A 325 -5.64 -8.38 -1.52
CA ALA A 325 -6.44 -8.80 -0.41
C ALA A 325 -7.34 -7.65 0.04
N GLY A 326 -8.56 -8.03 0.34
CA GLY A 326 -9.65 -7.11 0.58
C GLY A 326 -10.34 -6.57 -0.65
N GLY A 327 -9.85 -6.85 -1.86
CA GLY A 327 -10.59 -6.60 -3.09
C GLY A 327 -11.67 -7.67 -3.30
N TYR A 328 -12.90 -7.25 -3.60
CA TYR A 328 -13.97 -8.16 -4.05
C TYR A 328 -13.74 -8.63 -5.48
N ALA A 329 -13.00 -7.84 -6.27
CA ALA A 329 -12.75 -8.10 -7.66
C ALA A 329 -11.36 -8.69 -7.91
N GLN A 330 -11.20 -9.31 -9.05
CA GLN A 330 -9.94 -9.81 -9.59
C GLN A 330 -9.72 -9.25 -10.98
N THR A 331 -8.47 -9.18 -11.44
CA THR A 331 -8.20 -8.89 -12.85
C THR A 331 -8.31 -10.18 -13.64
N ARG A 332 -9.19 -10.21 -14.66
CA ARG A 332 -9.41 -11.33 -15.56
C ARG A 332 -9.08 -10.96 -17.00
N CYS A 333 -8.23 -11.73 -17.62
CA CYS A 333 -7.78 -11.55 -18.99
C CYS A 333 -8.35 -12.64 -19.88
N TYR A 334 -8.98 -12.29 -21.01
CA TYR A 334 -9.52 -13.21 -22.01
C TYR A 334 -8.56 -13.34 -23.19
N PHE A 335 -8.17 -14.55 -23.50
CA PHE A 335 -7.24 -14.91 -24.56
C PHE A 335 -7.90 -15.70 -25.66
N ASN A 336 -7.42 -15.49 -26.89
CA ASN A 336 -7.74 -16.36 -28.01
C ASN A 336 -6.97 -17.68 -27.92
N LYS A 337 -7.49 -18.74 -28.56
CA LYS A 337 -6.86 -20.06 -28.60
C LYS A 337 -5.42 -20.06 -29.13
N SER A 338 -5.04 -19.09 -29.95
CA SER A 338 -3.68 -18.93 -30.46
C SER A 338 -2.63 -18.66 -29.36
N GLN A 339 -3.06 -18.26 -28.15
CA GLN A 339 -2.18 -18.02 -27.01
C GLN A 339 -2.01 -19.27 -26.11
N SER A 340 -2.67 -20.39 -26.43
CA SER A 340 -2.70 -21.60 -25.58
C SER A 340 -1.30 -22.13 -25.23
N SER A 341 -0.36 -22.14 -26.17
CA SER A 341 1.01 -22.64 -25.93
C SER A 341 1.75 -21.81 -24.91
N ARG A 342 1.67 -20.45 -24.99
CA ARG A 342 2.29 -19.55 -24.03
C ARG A 342 1.64 -19.61 -22.65
N LEU A 343 0.32 -19.76 -22.62
CA LEU A 343 -0.42 -19.89 -21.35
C LEU A 343 -0.15 -21.22 -20.65
N ALA A 344 0.14 -22.29 -21.41
CA ALA A 344 0.49 -23.60 -20.86
C ALA A 344 1.85 -23.59 -20.12
N GLU A 345 2.71 -22.60 -20.37
CA GLU A 345 3.98 -22.43 -19.67
C GLU A 345 3.83 -21.72 -18.31
N LEU A 346 2.65 -21.12 -18.05
CA LEU A 346 2.34 -20.41 -16.82
C LEU A 346 1.65 -21.32 -15.81
N SER A 347 1.92 -21.09 -14.54
CA SER A 347 1.31 -21.84 -13.44
C SER A 347 0.73 -20.90 -12.38
N GLY A 348 -0.25 -21.38 -11.61
CA GLY A 348 -0.76 -20.66 -10.43
C GLY A 348 0.38 -20.32 -9.46
N GLY A 349 0.35 -19.12 -8.88
CA GLY A 349 1.39 -18.59 -8.01
C GLY A 349 2.58 -17.95 -8.74
N GLN A 350 2.69 -18.08 -10.05
CA GLN A 350 3.77 -17.49 -10.84
C GLN A 350 3.47 -16.02 -11.19
N GLN A 351 4.51 -15.20 -11.28
CA GLN A 351 4.41 -13.84 -11.81
C GLN A 351 4.22 -13.89 -13.33
N ALA A 352 3.26 -13.14 -13.84
CA ALA A 352 3.00 -13.03 -15.27
C ALA A 352 2.77 -11.58 -15.68
N ILE A 353 3.08 -11.30 -16.94
CA ILE A 353 2.76 -10.02 -17.60
C ILE A 353 1.84 -10.36 -18.78
N VAL A 354 0.75 -9.62 -18.87
CA VAL A 354 -0.20 -9.72 -19.99
C VAL A 354 -0.49 -8.33 -20.55
N GLU A 355 -0.81 -8.27 -21.82
CA GLU A 355 -1.34 -7.05 -22.45
C GLU A 355 -2.75 -7.30 -22.94
N GLY A 356 -3.66 -6.37 -22.65
CA GLY A 356 -5.05 -6.49 -23.07
C GLY A 356 -5.77 -5.15 -23.08
N THR A 357 -6.96 -5.11 -23.65
CA THR A 357 -7.83 -3.93 -23.69
C THR A 357 -8.82 -3.99 -22.54
N VAL A 358 -8.82 -2.98 -21.68
CA VAL A 358 -9.71 -2.91 -20.50
C VAL A 358 -11.15 -2.72 -20.94
N ARG A 359 -12.04 -3.59 -20.46
CA ARG A 359 -13.50 -3.45 -20.65
C ARG A 359 -14.18 -2.69 -19.51
N GLY A 360 -13.70 -2.89 -18.29
CA GLY A 360 -14.28 -2.32 -17.08
C GLY A 360 -14.51 -3.37 -16.00
N LEU A 361 -15.24 -2.97 -14.96
CA LEU A 361 -15.65 -3.85 -13.87
C LEU A 361 -16.93 -4.59 -14.25
N SER A 362 -16.93 -5.93 -14.10
CA SER A 362 -18.11 -6.76 -14.27
C SER A 362 -18.38 -7.58 -12.99
N GLY A 363 -19.66 -7.84 -12.69
CA GLY A 363 -20.06 -8.76 -11.62
C GLY A 363 -19.99 -10.22 -12.12
N GLY A 364 -19.28 -11.09 -11.41
CA GLY A 364 -19.32 -12.53 -11.66
C GLY A 364 -20.60 -13.17 -11.12
N LEU A 365 -21.02 -14.29 -11.75
CA LEU A 365 -22.15 -15.11 -11.26
C LEU A 365 -21.87 -15.73 -9.88
N ASP A 366 -20.62 -15.76 -9.45
CA ASP A 366 -20.12 -16.25 -8.17
C ASP A 366 -20.10 -15.18 -7.07
N GLY A 367 -20.67 -14.00 -7.36
CA GLY A 367 -20.68 -12.85 -6.44
C GLY A 367 -19.35 -12.10 -6.36
N ARG A 368 -18.34 -12.48 -7.17
CA ARG A 368 -17.06 -11.77 -7.28
C ARG A 368 -17.11 -10.82 -8.47
N GLY A 369 -16.51 -9.64 -8.30
CA GLY A 369 -16.29 -8.72 -9.40
C GLY A 369 -15.04 -9.11 -10.20
N TYR A 370 -15.00 -8.68 -11.47
CA TYR A 370 -13.80 -8.81 -12.30
C TYR A 370 -13.55 -7.52 -13.08
N VAL A 371 -12.32 -7.02 -12.99
CA VAL A 371 -11.85 -6.04 -13.97
C VAL A 371 -11.39 -6.83 -15.19
N GLU A 372 -12.16 -6.74 -16.27
CA GLU A 372 -11.98 -7.56 -17.46
C GLU A 372 -11.10 -6.87 -18.50
N LEU A 373 -10.17 -7.66 -19.05
CA LEU A 373 -9.40 -7.30 -20.22
C LEU A 373 -9.68 -8.28 -21.35
N GLU A 374 -9.82 -7.75 -22.56
CA GLU A 374 -10.03 -8.55 -23.77
C GLU A 374 -8.84 -8.48 -24.72
N ASN A 375 -8.84 -9.43 -25.67
CA ASN A 375 -7.79 -9.54 -26.69
C ASN A 375 -6.39 -9.58 -26.08
N CYS A 376 -6.29 -10.35 -24.96
CA CYS A 376 -5.06 -10.45 -24.21
C CYS A 376 -4.01 -11.29 -24.96
N ILE A 377 -2.75 -10.89 -24.75
CA ILE A 377 -1.57 -11.63 -25.19
C ILE A 377 -0.57 -11.73 -24.02
N VAL A 378 0.21 -12.78 -24.01
CA VAL A 378 1.44 -12.87 -23.21
C VAL A 378 2.55 -12.30 -24.10
N PRO A 379 3.17 -11.16 -23.74
CA PRO A 379 4.15 -10.46 -24.60
C PRO A 379 5.47 -11.22 -24.77
#